data_4c2129782e49504ac4c0230f8d795eb7
#
_entry.id   4c2129782e49504ac4c0230f8d795eb7
#
_cell.length_a   1.000
_cell.length_b   1.000
_cell.length_c   1.000
_cell.angle_alpha   90.00
_cell.angle_beta   90.00
_cell.angle_gamma   90.00
#
_symmetry.space_group_name_H-M   'P 1'
#
loop_
_entity.id
_entity.type
_entity.pdbx_description
1 polymer ?
#
loop_
_entity_poly.entity_id
_entity_poly.type
_entity_poly.pdbx_seq_one_letter_code
_entity_poly.pdbx_strand_id
1 'polypeptide(L)'
;MNKRKTIIDVARECGLSQATVARVLNGQQDIQVKEKTRKRVVSAAQKIGYRRNTLAANFRLQQSNTIAISIPDITNPFFPELIKGIQEKMRDEGYSVIQLNNEWNPDIEQDHFQYMVQTCADGAIISPSHSGTDFSTLKGIPFVLLTNSDLYSEYDTVGNDSKAGMRIALEHLYNLGHRKIALFVGGSMRPGPSWRYDLFSEFYREKGLTVPANFLVTCNYSVNSTLSFLQARKSMEFFLNENPLPTAFFASNDILGLAALQVANEKGIKVPEQLSIIGMDGIFSGEVSYPALSTVKKNRSEIGGISAQILLDKIKKPKDWSTKKVLLPCKLIERGSTGPV
;
A
#
# COMPACT_ATOMS: atom_id res chain seq x y z
N MET A 1 -31.15 8.89 25.47
CA MET A 1 -30.35 7.83 24.79
C MET A 1 -31.13 6.52 24.83
N ASN A 2 -31.51 5.96 23.67
CA ASN A 2 -32.22 4.69 23.61
C ASN A 2 -31.27 3.55 24.05
N LYS A 3 -31.61 2.87 25.16
CA LYS A 3 -30.80 1.78 25.71
C LYS A 3 -30.73 0.64 24.71
N ARG A 4 -29.49 0.26 24.29
CA ARG A 4 -29.24 -0.78 23.29
C ARG A 4 -29.86 -2.10 23.77
N LYS A 5 -30.67 -2.74 22.92
CA LYS A 5 -31.30 -4.03 23.23
C LYS A 5 -30.24 -5.12 23.42
N THR A 6 -30.45 -5.95 24.41
CA THR A 6 -29.54 -7.02 24.83
C THR A 6 -30.06 -8.42 24.43
N ILE A 7 -29.22 -9.42 24.51
CA ILE A 7 -29.62 -10.82 24.28
C ILE A 7 -30.70 -11.27 25.31
N ILE A 8 -30.72 -10.66 26.50
CA ILE A 8 -31.74 -10.92 27.53
C ILE A 8 -33.11 -10.40 27.07
N ASP A 9 -33.12 -9.27 26.37
CA ASP A 9 -34.37 -8.72 25.83
C ASP A 9 -34.93 -9.59 24.71
N VAL A 10 -34.06 -10.17 23.87
CA VAL A 10 -34.46 -11.17 22.85
C VAL A 10 -35.02 -12.44 23.50
N ALA A 11 -34.35 -12.93 24.57
CA ALA A 11 -34.79 -14.10 25.30
C ALA A 11 -36.17 -13.93 25.91
N ARG A 12 -36.44 -12.75 26.49
CA ARG A 12 -37.72 -12.36 27.04
C ARG A 12 -38.80 -12.25 25.94
N GLU A 13 -38.50 -11.62 24.82
CA GLU A 13 -39.43 -11.45 23.68
C GLU A 13 -39.82 -12.80 23.06
N CYS A 14 -38.87 -13.74 22.91
CA CYS A 14 -39.18 -15.04 22.35
C CYS A 14 -39.51 -16.13 23.38
N GLY A 15 -39.56 -15.84 24.68
CA GLY A 15 -39.90 -16.79 25.74
C GLY A 15 -38.98 -18.01 25.78
N LEU A 16 -37.66 -17.81 25.55
CA LEU A 16 -36.65 -18.87 25.57
C LEU A 16 -35.50 -18.49 26.49
N SER A 17 -34.68 -19.51 26.86
CA SER A 17 -33.50 -19.26 27.68
C SER A 17 -32.46 -18.41 26.92
N GLN A 18 -31.72 -17.57 27.65
CA GLN A 18 -30.62 -16.79 27.07
C GLN A 18 -29.60 -17.70 26.35
N ALA A 19 -29.33 -18.89 26.90
CA ALA A 19 -28.43 -19.87 26.30
C ALA A 19 -28.94 -20.36 24.91
N THR A 20 -30.25 -20.62 24.78
CA THR A 20 -30.86 -21.03 23.50
C THR A 20 -30.78 -19.90 22.48
N VAL A 21 -31.10 -18.65 22.90
CA VAL A 21 -30.99 -17.46 22.03
C VAL A 21 -29.55 -17.23 21.58
N ALA A 22 -28.60 -17.33 22.49
CA ALA A 22 -27.16 -17.19 22.18
C ALA A 22 -26.71 -18.23 21.14
N ARG A 23 -27.11 -19.48 21.27
CA ARG A 23 -26.78 -20.56 20.31
C ARG A 23 -27.32 -20.27 18.92
N VAL A 24 -28.57 -19.85 18.84
CA VAL A 24 -29.21 -19.52 17.54
C VAL A 24 -28.53 -18.33 16.88
N LEU A 25 -28.28 -17.25 17.64
CA LEU A 25 -27.71 -16.01 17.10
C LEU A 25 -26.19 -16.10 16.84
N ASN A 26 -25.50 -17.05 17.46
CA ASN A 26 -24.08 -17.30 17.22
C ASN A 26 -23.81 -18.25 16.01
N GLY A 27 -24.84 -18.79 15.38
CA GLY A 27 -24.69 -19.61 14.18
C GLY A 27 -23.99 -20.97 14.44
N GLN A 28 -23.96 -21.49 15.69
CA GLN A 28 -23.37 -22.78 16.02
C GLN A 28 -24.17 -23.90 15.30
N GLN A 29 -23.58 -24.45 14.24
CA GLN A 29 -24.21 -25.51 13.42
C GLN A 29 -24.25 -26.87 14.11
N ASP A 30 -23.38 -27.11 15.10
CA ASP A 30 -23.22 -28.41 15.76
C ASP A 30 -24.31 -28.77 16.79
N ILE A 31 -25.28 -27.90 17.03
CA ILE A 31 -26.35 -28.13 17.96
C ILE A 31 -27.68 -28.08 17.24
N GLN A 32 -28.40 -29.21 17.22
CA GLN A 32 -29.74 -29.32 16.63
C GLN A 32 -30.76 -28.41 17.36
N VAL A 33 -30.88 -27.18 16.88
CA VAL A 33 -32.00 -26.30 17.25
C VAL A 33 -33.08 -26.47 16.17
N LYS A 34 -34.30 -26.86 16.61
CA LYS A 34 -35.44 -27.04 15.68
C LYS A 34 -35.66 -25.75 14.88
N GLU A 35 -35.89 -25.89 13.57
CA GLU A 35 -36.06 -24.76 12.65
C GLU A 35 -37.13 -23.76 13.11
N LYS A 36 -38.21 -24.25 13.73
CA LYS A 36 -39.27 -23.43 14.35
C LYS A 36 -38.70 -22.51 15.46
N THR A 37 -37.77 -23.03 16.27
CA THR A 37 -37.11 -22.26 17.34
C THR A 37 -36.17 -21.21 16.76
N ARG A 38 -35.41 -21.59 15.72
CA ARG A 38 -34.50 -20.66 15.02
C ARG A 38 -35.28 -19.47 14.45
N LYS A 39 -36.38 -19.72 13.69
CA LYS A 39 -37.23 -18.67 13.14
C LYS A 39 -37.81 -17.76 14.22
N ARG A 40 -38.26 -18.33 15.35
CA ARG A 40 -38.82 -17.57 16.49
C ARG A 40 -37.79 -16.59 17.10
N VAL A 41 -36.54 -17.03 17.28
CA VAL A 41 -35.46 -16.20 17.81
C VAL A 41 -35.08 -15.09 16.85
N VAL A 42 -34.91 -15.41 15.56
CA VAL A 42 -34.57 -14.40 14.53
C VAL A 42 -35.65 -13.33 14.39
N SER A 43 -36.93 -13.75 14.34
CA SER A 43 -38.06 -12.82 14.28
C SER A 43 -38.15 -11.92 15.50
N ALA A 44 -37.92 -12.46 16.73
CA ALA A 44 -37.91 -11.67 17.94
C ALA A 44 -36.75 -10.64 17.93
N ALA A 45 -35.56 -11.07 17.52
CA ALA A 45 -34.40 -10.16 17.42
C ALA A 45 -34.66 -9.00 16.44
N GLN A 46 -35.23 -9.30 15.28
CA GLN A 46 -35.62 -8.28 14.28
C GLN A 46 -36.69 -7.33 14.81
N LYS A 47 -37.74 -7.86 15.45
CA LYS A 47 -38.85 -7.09 16.01
C LYS A 47 -38.40 -6.04 17.02
N ILE A 48 -37.46 -6.39 17.91
CA ILE A 48 -36.98 -5.45 18.94
C ILE A 48 -35.76 -4.63 18.50
N GLY A 49 -35.29 -4.80 17.26
CA GLY A 49 -34.11 -4.11 16.74
C GLY A 49 -32.80 -4.54 17.42
N TYR A 50 -32.73 -5.79 17.88
CA TYR A 50 -31.49 -6.32 18.47
C TYR A 50 -30.39 -6.43 17.41
N ARG A 51 -29.26 -5.84 17.70
CA ARG A 51 -28.03 -6.05 16.95
C ARG A 51 -27.00 -6.72 17.88
N ARG A 52 -26.44 -7.83 17.41
CA ARG A 52 -25.42 -8.56 18.16
C ARG A 52 -24.30 -7.59 18.55
N ASN A 53 -23.95 -7.56 19.82
CA ASN A 53 -22.76 -6.85 20.27
C ASN A 53 -21.53 -7.76 20.02
N THR A 54 -20.94 -7.64 18.83
CA THR A 54 -19.74 -8.41 18.45
C THR A 54 -18.56 -8.04 19.35
N LEU A 55 -18.47 -6.80 19.86
CA LEU A 55 -17.41 -6.39 20.78
C LEU A 55 -17.40 -7.22 22.07
N ALA A 56 -18.57 -7.48 22.69
CA ALA A 56 -18.65 -8.27 23.91
C ALA A 56 -18.38 -9.77 23.67
N ALA A 57 -18.67 -10.28 22.48
CA ALA A 57 -18.36 -11.65 22.08
C ALA A 57 -16.87 -11.79 21.78
N ASN A 58 -16.31 -10.86 21.04
CA ASN A 58 -14.91 -10.79 20.65
C ASN A 58 -13.99 -10.63 21.87
N PHE A 59 -14.42 -9.82 22.87
CA PHE A 59 -13.69 -9.64 24.11
C PHE A 59 -13.50 -10.96 24.89
N ARG A 60 -14.49 -11.87 24.83
CA ARG A 60 -14.37 -13.19 25.46
C ARG A 60 -13.47 -14.15 24.70
N LEU A 61 -13.35 -13.98 23.39
CA LEU A 61 -12.56 -14.82 22.51
C LEU A 61 -11.17 -14.25 22.27
N GLN A 62 -10.88 -13.04 22.73
CA GLN A 62 -9.68 -12.26 22.41
C GLN A 62 -9.42 -12.17 20.90
N GLN A 63 -10.50 -12.10 20.11
CA GLN A 63 -10.46 -11.99 18.65
C GLN A 63 -11.40 -10.86 18.21
N SER A 64 -10.88 -9.91 17.45
CA SER A 64 -11.68 -8.79 16.92
C SER A 64 -12.30 -9.08 15.56
N ASN A 65 -11.82 -10.09 14.86
CA ASN A 65 -12.03 -10.34 13.43
C ASN A 65 -11.73 -9.08 12.60
N THR A 66 -10.67 -8.37 13.01
CA THR A 66 -10.26 -7.11 12.39
C THR A 66 -8.77 -7.14 12.10
N ILE A 67 -8.42 -6.79 10.87
CA ILE A 67 -7.05 -6.57 10.43
C ILE A 67 -6.84 -5.08 10.20
N ALA A 68 -5.75 -4.53 10.71
CA ALA A 68 -5.37 -3.15 10.46
C ALA A 68 -4.41 -3.06 9.27
N ILE A 69 -4.61 -2.05 8.42
CA ILE A 69 -3.67 -1.67 7.37
C ILE A 69 -3.14 -0.28 7.70
N SER A 70 -1.83 -0.12 7.86
CA SER A 70 -1.18 1.19 7.99
C SER A 70 -0.41 1.49 6.70
N ILE A 71 -0.75 2.60 6.06
CA ILE A 71 -0.12 3.09 4.83
C ILE A 71 0.21 4.58 4.94
N PRO A 72 1.17 5.08 4.17
CA PRO A 72 1.55 6.49 4.29
C PRO A 72 0.58 7.48 3.63
N ASP A 73 -0.05 7.13 2.50
CA ASP A 73 -0.88 8.09 1.75
C ASP A 73 -1.98 7.39 0.95
N ILE A 74 -3.23 7.46 1.46
CA ILE A 74 -4.40 6.90 0.77
C ILE A 74 -4.72 7.63 -0.55
N THR A 75 -4.28 8.86 -0.70
CA THR A 75 -4.52 9.64 -1.92
C THR A 75 -3.58 9.23 -3.05
N ASN A 76 -2.51 8.49 -2.75
CA ASN A 76 -1.62 7.94 -3.75
C ASN A 76 -2.28 6.75 -4.45
N PRO A 77 -2.50 6.82 -5.77
CA PRO A 77 -3.16 5.75 -6.55
C PRO A 77 -2.47 4.38 -6.49
N PHE A 78 -1.26 4.32 -5.97
CA PHE A 78 -0.55 3.06 -5.70
C PHE A 78 -1.28 2.21 -4.64
N PHE A 79 -1.74 2.81 -3.54
CA PHE A 79 -2.27 2.07 -2.40
C PHE A 79 -3.69 1.51 -2.57
N PRO A 80 -4.65 2.20 -3.20
CA PRO A 80 -6.02 1.68 -3.33
C PRO A 80 -6.12 0.30 -3.97
N GLU A 81 -5.35 0.01 -5.01
CA GLU A 81 -5.37 -1.30 -5.67
C GLU A 81 -4.75 -2.39 -4.79
N LEU A 82 -3.69 -2.06 -4.05
CA LEU A 82 -3.07 -2.94 -3.07
C LEU A 82 -4.03 -3.27 -1.92
N ILE A 83 -4.68 -2.24 -1.35
CA ILE A 83 -5.68 -2.39 -0.27
C ILE A 83 -6.84 -3.26 -0.75
N LYS A 84 -7.30 -3.07 -1.98
CA LYS A 84 -8.36 -3.90 -2.58
C LYS A 84 -7.96 -5.38 -2.57
N GLY A 85 -6.73 -5.71 -2.97
CA GLY A 85 -6.23 -7.09 -2.92
C GLY A 85 -6.22 -7.68 -1.51
N ILE A 86 -5.85 -6.86 -0.49
CA ILE A 86 -5.93 -7.27 0.91
C ILE A 86 -7.39 -7.50 1.33
N GLN A 87 -8.28 -6.54 1.04
CA GLN A 87 -9.68 -6.59 1.45
C GLN A 87 -10.43 -7.77 0.85
N GLU A 88 -10.18 -8.10 -0.41
CA GLU A 88 -10.78 -9.26 -1.07
C GLU A 88 -10.41 -10.54 -0.32
N LYS A 89 -9.11 -10.75 -0.07
CA LYS A 89 -8.63 -11.91 0.64
C LYS A 89 -9.12 -12.01 2.09
N MET A 90 -9.12 -10.90 2.83
CA MET A 90 -9.58 -10.85 4.21
C MET A 90 -11.08 -11.08 4.37
N ARG A 91 -11.89 -10.58 3.42
CA ARG A 91 -13.35 -10.79 3.40
C ARG A 91 -13.71 -12.26 3.27
N ASP A 92 -13.03 -13.01 2.41
CA ASP A 92 -13.26 -14.44 2.19
C ASP A 92 -13.01 -15.26 3.47
N GLU A 93 -12.14 -14.76 4.36
CA GLU A 93 -11.82 -15.36 5.66
C GLU A 93 -12.61 -14.76 6.83
N GLY A 94 -13.57 -13.87 6.56
CA GLY A 94 -14.46 -13.28 7.55
C GLY A 94 -13.87 -12.13 8.37
N TYR A 95 -12.75 -11.55 7.94
CA TYR A 95 -12.13 -10.39 8.58
C TYR A 95 -12.66 -9.07 8.03
N SER A 96 -12.85 -8.11 8.91
CA SER A 96 -12.99 -6.69 8.56
C SER A 96 -11.62 -6.03 8.46
N VAL A 97 -11.49 -5.02 7.62
CA VAL A 97 -10.25 -4.27 7.45
C VAL A 97 -10.43 -2.83 7.91
N ILE A 98 -9.56 -2.38 8.82
CA ILE A 98 -9.46 -0.97 9.21
C ILE A 98 -8.23 -0.39 8.51
N GLN A 99 -8.40 0.76 7.85
CA GLN A 99 -7.33 1.47 7.18
C GLN A 99 -6.92 2.69 8.01
N LEU A 100 -5.61 2.86 8.19
CA LEU A 100 -4.96 3.93 8.94
C LEU A 100 -3.95 4.62 8.01
N ASN A 101 -3.93 5.96 8.02
CA ASN A 101 -3.08 6.77 7.15
C ASN A 101 -2.05 7.51 7.99
N ASN A 102 -0.75 7.14 7.89
CA ASN A 102 0.31 7.67 8.76
C ASN A 102 1.00 8.93 8.23
N GLU A 103 0.67 9.38 7.00
CA GLU A 103 1.16 10.64 6.41
C GLU A 103 2.69 10.78 6.37
N TRP A 104 3.42 9.66 6.27
CA TRP A 104 4.87 9.62 6.39
C TRP A 104 5.39 10.15 7.73
N ASN A 105 4.53 10.21 8.75
CA ASN A 105 4.83 10.73 10.08
C ASN A 105 5.05 9.57 11.07
N PRO A 106 6.25 9.45 11.67
CA PRO A 106 6.56 8.40 12.64
C PRO A 106 5.68 8.45 13.90
N ASP A 107 5.28 9.63 14.36
CA ASP A 107 4.47 9.78 15.57
C ASP A 107 3.04 9.26 15.30
N ILE A 108 2.44 9.62 14.17
CA ILE A 108 1.13 9.10 13.76
C ILE A 108 1.20 7.58 13.58
N GLU A 109 2.31 7.06 13.04
CA GLU A 109 2.50 5.61 12.89
C GLU A 109 2.51 4.91 14.26
N GLN A 110 3.19 5.46 15.27
CA GLN A 110 3.20 4.91 16.62
C GLN A 110 1.83 5.00 17.30
N ASP A 111 1.07 6.08 17.09
CA ASP A 111 -0.33 6.20 17.55
C ASP A 111 -1.20 5.10 16.91
N HIS A 112 -0.99 4.79 15.64
CA HIS A 112 -1.67 3.68 14.97
C HIS A 112 -1.34 2.33 15.61
N PHE A 113 -0.09 2.09 15.99
CA PHE A 113 0.31 0.83 16.66
C PHE A 113 -0.37 0.72 18.03
N GLN A 114 -0.43 1.81 18.80
CA GLN A 114 -1.18 1.82 20.06
C GLN A 114 -2.67 1.57 19.84
N TYR A 115 -3.27 2.17 18.80
CA TYR A 115 -4.66 1.94 18.43
C TYR A 115 -4.91 0.46 18.08
N MET A 116 -4.03 -0.18 17.32
CA MET A 116 -4.13 -1.60 16.98
C MET A 116 -4.15 -2.49 18.24
N VAL A 117 -3.30 -2.18 19.22
CA VAL A 117 -3.25 -2.89 20.51
C VAL A 117 -4.55 -2.65 21.31
N GLN A 118 -4.99 -1.40 21.45
CA GLN A 118 -6.20 -1.04 22.21
C GLN A 118 -7.47 -1.66 21.62
N THR A 119 -7.54 -1.79 20.31
CA THR A 119 -8.68 -2.40 19.60
C THR A 119 -8.60 -3.90 19.48
N CYS A 120 -7.53 -4.52 20.00
CA CYS A 120 -7.26 -5.96 19.89
C CYS A 120 -7.29 -6.43 18.43
N ALA A 121 -6.65 -5.69 17.51
CA ALA A 121 -6.53 -6.13 16.12
C ALA A 121 -5.87 -7.52 16.05
N ASP A 122 -6.44 -8.44 15.27
CA ASP A 122 -5.93 -9.81 15.16
C ASP A 122 -4.63 -9.88 14.34
N GLY A 123 -4.34 -8.82 13.60
CA GLY A 123 -3.10 -8.68 12.83
C GLY A 123 -3.00 -7.36 12.09
N ALA A 124 -1.84 -7.09 11.51
CA ALA A 124 -1.60 -5.85 10.78
C ALA A 124 -0.81 -6.06 9.47
N ILE A 125 -1.08 -5.22 8.47
CA ILE A 125 -0.27 -5.09 7.25
C ILE A 125 0.21 -3.65 7.19
N ILE A 126 1.52 -3.44 7.16
CA ILE A 126 2.11 -2.13 7.43
C ILE A 126 3.08 -1.76 6.32
N SER A 127 2.89 -0.59 5.72
CA SER A 127 3.91 0.10 4.93
C SER A 127 4.62 1.09 5.87
N PRO A 128 5.87 0.82 6.30
CA PRO A 128 6.57 1.68 7.25
C PRO A 128 6.69 3.12 6.76
N SER A 129 6.46 4.08 7.64
CA SER A 129 6.56 5.51 7.33
C SER A 129 8.01 5.95 7.07
N HIS A 130 8.99 5.26 7.65
CA HIS A 130 10.41 5.56 7.53
C HIS A 130 11.28 4.32 7.79
N SER A 131 12.58 4.43 7.56
CA SER A 131 13.54 3.33 7.67
C SER A 131 13.93 2.92 9.10
N GLY A 132 13.42 3.60 10.11
CA GLY A 132 13.71 3.35 11.53
C GLY A 132 12.46 3.07 12.36
N THR A 133 11.38 2.59 11.74
CA THR A 133 10.11 2.27 12.44
C THR A 133 10.35 1.24 13.54
N ASP A 134 9.94 1.58 14.76
CA ASP A 134 9.95 0.68 15.91
C ASP A 134 8.61 -0.08 16.01
N PHE A 135 8.66 -1.40 15.89
CA PHE A 135 7.51 -2.30 15.98
C PHE A 135 7.32 -2.90 17.38
N SER A 136 8.07 -2.48 18.39
CA SER A 136 8.01 -3.04 19.75
C SER A 136 6.62 -2.93 20.39
N THR A 137 5.87 -1.87 20.06
CA THR A 137 4.48 -1.68 20.50
C THR A 137 3.55 -2.80 20.00
N LEU A 138 3.83 -3.41 18.84
CA LEU A 138 3.01 -4.47 18.25
C LEU A 138 3.32 -5.87 18.82
N LYS A 139 4.07 -5.96 19.93
CA LYS A 139 4.41 -7.26 20.55
C LYS A 139 3.15 -8.08 20.82
N GLY A 140 3.07 -9.26 20.20
CA GLY A 140 1.91 -10.17 20.30
C GLY A 140 0.87 -10.01 19.21
N ILE A 141 0.94 -8.96 18.37
CA ILE A 141 0.12 -8.83 17.17
C ILE A 141 0.92 -9.31 15.96
N PRO A 142 0.50 -10.34 15.23
CA PRO A 142 1.16 -10.74 14.00
C PRO A 142 1.04 -9.66 12.93
N PHE A 143 2.13 -9.38 12.23
CA PHE A 143 2.11 -8.40 11.15
C PHE A 143 3.00 -8.79 9.97
N VAL A 144 2.74 -8.17 8.82
CA VAL A 144 3.49 -8.28 7.57
C VAL A 144 3.82 -6.87 7.08
N LEU A 145 5.04 -6.65 6.61
CA LEU A 145 5.51 -5.38 6.10
C LEU A 145 5.38 -5.30 4.57
N LEU A 146 4.87 -4.19 4.09
CA LEU A 146 4.82 -3.83 2.68
C LEU A 146 6.09 -3.07 2.32
N THR A 147 7.16 -3.78 2.07
CA THR A 147 8.47 -3.19 1.77
C THR A 147 9.37 -4.16 1.00
N ASN A 148 10.37 -3.62 0.33
CA ASN A 148 11.48 -4.37 -0.28
C ASN A 148 12.83 -4.00 0.34
N SER A 149 12.81 -3.39 1.54
CA SER A 149 14.03 -2.96 2.23
C SER A 149 14.67 -4.09 3.00
N ASP A 150 15.97 -4.28 2.82
CA ASP A 150 16.78 -5.25 3.56
C ASP A 150 16.91 -4.91 5.06
N LEU A 151 16.56 -3.66 5.45
CA LEU A 151 16.54 -3.20 6.85
C LEU A 151 15.55 -3.98 7.72
N TYR A 152 14.56 -4.61 7.11
CA TYR A 152 13.52 -5.39 7.79
C TYR A 152 13.67 -6.89 7.59
N SER A 153 14.93 -7.35 7.55
CA SER A 153 15.25 -8.75 7.28
C SER A 153 14.72 -9.75 8.31
N GLU A 154 14.37 -9.32 9.50
CA GLU A 154 13.83 -10.15 10.57
C GLU A 154 12.31 -10.33 10.49
N TYR A 155 11.63 -9.56 9.65
CA TYR A 155 10.17 -9.53 9.53
C TYR A 155 9.69 -10.17 8.23
N ASP A 156 8.43 -10.57 8.22
CA ASP A 156 7.73 -10.96 6.99
C ASP A 156 7.57 -9.73 6.10
N THR A 157 8.04 -9.82 4.87
CA THR A 157 8.00 -8.71 3.92
C THR A 157 7.42 -9.16 2.59
N VAL A 158 6.60 -8.29 2.00
CA VAL A 158 6.08 -8.45 0.64
C VAL A 158 6.27 -7.13 -0.09
N GLY A 159 6.86 -7.17 -1.27
CA GLY A 159 7.09 -5.98 -2.08
C GLY A 159 7.32 -6.30 -3.55
N ASN A 160 7.62 -5.28 -4.34
CA ASN A 160 8.14 -5.47 -5.70
C ASN A 160 9.66 -5.37 -5.71
N ASP A 161 10.28 -6.08 -6.63
CA ASP A 161 11.69 -5.88 -6.95
C ASP A 161 11.89 -4.55 -7.68
N SER A 162 11.89 -3.47 -6.87
CA SER A 162 12.04 -2.12 -7.41
C SER A 162 13.44 -1.85 -7.96
N LYS A 163 14.47 -2.60 -7.52
CA LYS A 163 15.83 -2.49 -8.07
C LYS A 163 15.85 -3.04 -9.50
N ALA A 164 15.35 -4.26 -9.71
CA ALA A 164 15.19 -4.82 -11.05
C ALA A 164 14.26 -3.96 -11.93
N GLY A 165 13.16 -3.45 -11.35
CA GLY A 165 12.24 -2.55 -12.06
C GLY A 165 12.91 -1.26 -12.56
N MET A 166 13.72 -0.62 -11.74
CA MET A 166 14.49 0.56 -12.16
C MET A 166 15.50 0.22 -13.25
N ARG A 167 16.18 -0.93 -13.15
CA ARG A 167 17.10 -1.39 -14.18
C ARG A 167 16.38 -1.60 -15.51
N ILE A 168 15.20 -2.21 -15.50
CA ILE A 168 14.36 -2.38 -16.72
C ILE A 168 14.07 -1.01 -17.38
N ALA A 169 13.70 0.02 -16.59
CA ALA A 169 13.45 1.35 -17.13
C ALA A 169 14.70 1.99 -17.74
N LEU A 170 15.84 1.89 -17.07
CA LEU A 170 17.10 2.45 -17.55
C LEU A 170 17.61 1.72 -18.82
N GLU A 171 17.48 0.39 -18.87
CA GLU A 171 17.81 -0.40 -20.06
C GLU A 171 16.90 -0.03 -21.25
N HIS A 172 15.61 0.16 -21.03
CA HIS A 172 14.68 0.61 -22.05
C HIS A 172 15.13 1.94 -22.66
N LEU A 173 15.40 2.95 -21.83
CA LEU A 173 15.88 4.25 -22.29
C LEU A 173 17.25 4.13 -23.02
N TYR A 174 18.16 3.31 -22.48
CA TYR A 174 19.46 3.09 -23.09
C TYR A 174 19.34 2.44 -24.50
N ASN A 175 18.45 1.46 -24.65
CA ASN A 175 18.20 0.75 -25.91
C ASN A 175 17.52 1.67 -26.95
N LEU A 176 16.76 2.68 -26.52
CA LEU A 176 16.24 3.76 -27.39
C LEU A 176 17.29 4.79 -27.79
N GLY A 177 18.55 4.62 -27.35
CA GLY A 177 19.65 5.51 -27.72
C GLY A 177 19.98 6.60 -26.70
N HIS A 178 19.20 6.75 -25.63
CA HIS A 178 19.45 7.78 -24.61
C HIS A 178 20.74 7.52 -23.82
N ARG A 179 21.57 8.55 -23.72
CA ARG A 179 22.81 8.55 -22.93
C ARG A 179 22.84 9.68 -21.90
N LYS A 180 21.99 10.70 -22.09
CA LYS A 180 21.78 11.83 -21.15
C LYS A 180 20.45 11.64 -20.44
N ILE A 181 20.41 10.67 -19.52
CA ILE A 181 19.21 10.36 -18.74
C ILE A 181 19.32 11.11 -17.40
N ALA A 182 18.28 11.82 -16.99
CA ALA A 182 18.17 12.40 -15.66
C ALA A 182 17.33 11.50 -14.75
N LEU A 183 17.72 11.43 -13.47
CA LEU A 183 17.04 10.69 -12.43
C LEU A 183 16.15 11.65 -11.63
N PHE A 184 14.82 11.40 -11.62
CA PHE A 184 13.86 12.16 -10.82
C PHE A 184 13.36 11.30 -9.65
N VAL A 185 13.75 11.65 -8.43
CA VAL A 185 13.41 10.89 -7.23
C VAL A 185 12.63 11.73 -6.24
N GLY A 186 11.58 11.11 -5.69
CA GLY A 186 10.92 11.59 -4.49
C GLY A 186 11.51 10.89 -3.26
N GLY A 187 11.60 11.59 -2.16
CA GLY A 187 12.12 11.07 -0.92
C GLY A 187 11.49 11.73 0.31
N SER A 188 11.60 11.08 1.47
CA SER A 188 11.35 11.73 2.74
C SER A 188 12.36 12.85 2.98
N MET A 189 12.02 13.82 3.83
CA MET A 189 12.79 15.03 4.15
C MET A 189 14.23 14.80 4.68
N ARG A 190 14.77 13.59 4.67
CA ARG A 190 16.13 13.30 5.09
C ARG A 190 17.04 13.13 3.87
N PRO A 191 18.01 14.05 3.67
CA PRO A 191 19.06 13.85 2.69
C PRO A 191 19.94 12.67 3.12
N GLY A 192 20.13 11.71 2.24
CA GLY A 192 20.99 10.56 2.44
C GLY A 192 21.20 9.79 1.14
N PRO A 193 22.26 8.96 1.03
CA PRO A 193 22.47 8.15 -0.15
C PRO A 193 21.24 7.28 -0.40
N SER A 194 20.62 7.48 -1.54
CA SER A 194 19.45 6.70 -1.98
C SER A 194 19.96 5.53 -2.81
N TRP A 195 19.56 4.30 -2.50
CA TRP A 195 19.84 3.13 -3.31
C TRP A 195 19.51 3.33 -4.81
N ARG A 196 18.59 4.26 -5.11
CA ARG A 196 18.23 4.62 -6.48
C ARG A 196 19.37 5.36 -7.18
N TYR A 197 20.02 6.27 -6.47
CA TYR A 197 21.19 6.97 -7.01
C TYR A 197 22.38 6.04 -7.18
N ASP A 198 22.58 5.14 -6.23
CA ASP A 198 23.67 4.15 -6.29
C ASP A 198 23.48 3.23 -7.51
N LEU A 199 22.27 2.69 -7.70
CA LEU A 199 21.93 1.85 -8.85
C LEU A 199 22.03 2.63 -10.17
N PHE A 200 21.61 3.89 -10.19
CA PHE A 200 21.73 4.76 -11.36
C PHE A 200 23.20 4.98 -11.74
N SER A 201 24.04 5.27 -10.75
CA SER A 201 25.48 5.47 -10.96
C SER A 201 26.17 4.17 -11.38
N GLU A 202 25.78 3.05 -10.80
CA GLU A 202 26.24 1.71 -11.18
C GLU A 202 25.89 1.39 -12.65
N PHE A 203 24.64 1.64 -13.04
CA PHE A 203 24.17 1.45 -14.40
C PHE A 203 25.01 2.24 -15.42
N TYR A 204 25.27 3.53 -15.16
CA TYR A 204 26.11 4.35 -16.01
C TYR A 204 27.54 3.79 -16.13
N ARG A 205 28.13 3.38 -15.00
CA ARG A 205 29.46 2.76 -14.97
C ARG A 205 29.52 1.46 -15.78
N GLU A 206 28.53 0.58 -15.67
CA GLU A 206 28.41 -0.67 -16.43
C GLU A 206 28.35 -0.42 -17.95
N LYS A 207 27.70 0.67 -18.36
CA LYS A 207 27.60 1.07 -19.78
C LYS A 207 28.82 1.88 -20.25
N GLY A 208 29.85 2.05 -19.43
CA GLY A 208 31.04 2.86 -19.77
C GLY A 208 30.75 4.35 -19.92
N LEU A 209 29.71 4.84 -19.27
CA LEU A 209 29.27 6.23 -19.31
C LEU A 209 29.57 6.94 -17.98
N THR A 210 29.67 8.27 -18.05
CA THR A 210 29.73 9.14 -16.87
C THR A 210 28.35 9.70 -16.57
N VAL A 211 27.92 9.66 -15.31
CA VAL A 211 26.68 10.32 -14.86
C VAL A 211 26.80 11.82 -15.15
N PRO A 212 25.89 12.41 -15.93
CA PRO A 212 25.95 13.84 -16.20
C PRO A 212 25.83 14.64 -14.90
N ALA A 213 26.68 15.67 -14.75
CA ALA A 213 26.58 16.58 -13.62
C ALA A 213 25.17 17.20 -13.57
N ASN A 214 24.61 17.34 -12.37
CA ASN A 214 23.30 17.94 -12.11
C ASN A 214 22.08 17.19 -12.68
N PHE A 215 22.22 15.94 -13.17
CA PHE A 215 21.09 15.16 -13.68
C PHE A 215 20.37 14.34 -12.58
N LEU A 216 20.39 14.85 -11.37
CA LEU A 216 19.60 14.35 -10.24
C LEU A 216 18.59 15.41 -9.83
N VAL A 217 17.32 15.12 -10.02
CA VAL A 217 16.20 15.95 -9.53
C VAL A 217 15.62 15.30 -8.31
N THR A 218 15.53 16.04 -7.21
CA THR A 218 14.93 15.57 -5.97
C THR A 218 13.72 16.40 -5.60
N CYS A 219 12.68 15.78 -5.09
CA CYS A 219 11.57 16.46 -4.44
C CYS A 219 11.20 15.75 -3.15
N ASN A 220 10.67 16.49 -2.18
CA ASN A 220 10.16 15.90 -0.96
C ASN A 220 8.73 15.41 -1.19
N TYR A 221 8.42 14.19 -0.70
CA TYR A 221 7.03 13.78 -0.57
C TYR A 221 6.35 14.62 0.51
N SER A 222 5.10 14.97 0.25
CA SER A 222 4.25 15.65 1.21
C SER A 222 3.21 14.67 1.79
N VAL A 223 2.40 15.18 2.69
CA VAL A 223 1.34 14.41 3.39
C VAL A 223 0.29 13.81 2.46
N ASN A 224 0.21 14.28 1.22
CA ASN A 224 -0.69 13.71 0.21
C ASN A 224 -0.14 13.87 -1.22
N SER A 225 -0.70 13.09 -2.14
CA SER A 225 -0.26 13.04 -3.54
C SER A 225 -0.41 14.36 -4.29
N THR A 226 -1.42 15.17 -3.98
CA THR A 226 -1.60 16.49 -4.63
C THR A 226 -0.44 17.41 -4.30
N LEU A 227 -0.07 17.52 -3.03
CA LEU A 227 1.05 18.35 -2.62
C LEU A 227 2.38 17.79 -3.13
N SER A 228 2.55 16.47 -3.12
CA SER A 228 3.72 15.79 -3.71
C SER A 228 3.86 16.09 -5.20
N PHE A 229 2.76 16.07 -5.95
CA PHE A 229 2.72 16.44 -7.36
C PHE A 229 3.10 17.91 -7.58
N LEU A 230 2.56 18.86 -6.79
CA LEU A 230 2.88 20.27 -6.89
C LEU A 230 4.35 20.57 -6.57
N GLN A 231 4.92 19.87 -5.58
CA GLN A 231 6.35 19.97 -5.26
C GLN A 231 7.22 19.39 -6.37
N ALA A 232 6.82 18.25 -6.94
CA ALA A 232 7.50 17.65 -8.08
C ALA A 232 7.52 18.60 -9.29
N ARG A 233 6.40 19.27 -9.59
CA ARG A 233 6.35 20.29 -10.65
C ARG A 233 7.36 21.40 -10.42
N LYS A 234 7.38 22.00 -9.21
CA LYS A 234 8.34 23.05 -8.86
C LYS A 234 9.80 22.60 -9.02
N SER A 235 10.13 21.38 -8.55
CA SER A 235 11.48 20.83 -8.72
C SER A 235 11.83 20.63 -10.19
N MET A 236 10.88 20.17 -10.99
CA MET A 236 11.07 19.97 -12.43
C MET A 236 11.22 21.30 -13.19
N GLU A 237 10.39 22.30 -12.89
CA GLU A 237 10.51 23.67 -13.45
C GLU A 237 11.87 24.27 -13.15
N PHE A 238 12.31 24.20 -11.89
CA PHE A 238 13.63 24.69 -11.47
C PHE A 238 14.74 23.96 -12.22
N PHE A 239 14.68 22.62 -12.28
CA PHE A 239 15.69 21.84 -12.99
C PHE A 239 15.79 22.24 -14.47
N LEU A 240 14.67 22.35 -15.19
CA LEU A 240 14.65 22.68 -16.62
C LEU A 240 15.06 24.14 -16.91
N ASN A 241 15.00 25.04 -15.94
CA ASN A 241 15.49 26.40 -16.09
C ASN A 241 17.00 26.50 -15.89
N GLU A 242 17.57 25.71 -14.98
CA GLU A 242 18.96 25.84 -14.52
C GLU A 242 19.91 24.86 -15.19
N ASN A 243 19.40 23.85 -15.90
CA ASN A 243 20.22 22.79 -16.45
C ASN A 243 19.94 22.56 -17.94
N PRO A 244 20.92 22.01 -18.68
CA PRO A 244 20.68 21.58 -20.04
C PRO A 244 19.64 20.48 -20.09
N LEU A 245 18.80 20.48 -21.14
CA LEU A 245 17.76 19.49 -21.33
C LEU A 245 18.37 18.09 -21.46
N PRO A 246 18.00 17.11 -20.61
CA PRO A 246 18.38 15.72 -20.84
C PRO A 246 17.59 15.15 -22.01
N THR A 247 18.01 14.02 -22.56
CA THR A 247 17.23 13.34 -23.60
C THR A 247 16.13 12.46 -23.01
N ALA A 248 16.26 12.08 -21.72
CA ALA A 248 15.23 11.30 -21.03
C ALA A 248 15.24 11.57 -19.53
N PHE A 249 14.07 11.35 -18.91
CA PHE A 249 13.87 11.24 -17.46
C PHE A 249 13.42 9.84 -17.07
N PHE A 250 14.07 9.25 -16.06
CA PHE A 250 13.49 8.20 -15.25
C PHE A 250 12.93 8.81 -13.96
N ALA A 251 11.63 8.75 -13.78
CA ALA A 251 10.92 9.18 -12.59
C ALA A 251 10.67 7.97 -11.68
N SER A 252 11.05 8.05 -10.40
CA SER A 252 10.98 6.94 -9.45
C SER A 252 9.56 6.51 -9.07
N ASN A 253 8.54 7.26 -9.51
CA ASN A 253 7.13 6.86 -9.55
C ASN A 253 6.36 7.64 -10.63
N ASP A 254 5.13 7.20 -10.91
CA ASP A 254 4.31 7.81 -11.97
C ASP A 254 3.80 9.21 -11.62
N ILE A 255 3.63 9.57 -10.34
CA ILE A 255 3.24 10.93 -9.94
C ILE A 255 4.32 11.94 -10.35
N LEU A 256 5.59 11.59 -10.16
CA LEU A 256 6.73 12.40 -10.62
C LEU A 256 6.80 12.43 -12.15
N GLY A 257 6.55 11.30 -12.80
CA GLY A 257 6.49 11.21 -14.26
C GLY A 257 5.40 12.11 -14.84
N LEU A 258 4.21 12.12 -14.25
CA LEU A 258 3.11 12.99 -14.66
C LEU A 258 3.41 14.47 -14.42
N ALA A 259 4.07 14.80 -13.31
CA ALA A 259 4.52 16.17 -13.05
C ALA A 259 5.54 16.63 -14.11
N ALA A 260 6.48 15.74 -14.47
CA ALA A 260 7.45 16.02 -15.53
C ALA A 260 6.78 16.21 -16.90
N LEU A 261 5.80 15.36 -17.24
CA LEU A 261 5.01 15.51 -18.48
C LEU A 261 4.28 16.84 -18.54
N GLN A 262 3.64 17.25 -17.45
CA GLN A 262 2.90 18.52 -17.42
C GLN A 262 3.84 19.71 -17.59
N VAL A 263 4.96 19.75 -16.89
CA VAL A 263 5.94 20.84 -17.00
C VAL A 263 6.57 20.87 -18.39
N ALA A 264 6.91 19.73 -18.98
CA ALA A 264 7.41 19.66 -20.35
C ALA A 264 6.42 20.26 -21.35
N ASN A 265 5.13 19.91 -21.24
CA ASN A 265 4.07 20.44 -22.09
C ASN A 265 3.90 21.96 -21.93
N GLU A 266 3.89 22.47 -20.70
CA GLU A 266 3.79 23.92 -20.41
C GLU A 266 4.97 24.74 -20.98
N LYS A 267 6.16 24.11 -21.04
CA LYS A 267 7.36 24.70 -21.64
C LYS A 267 7.47 24.46 -23.16
N GLY A 268 6.50 23.80 -23.78
CA GLY A 268 6.51 23.48 -25.20
C GLY A 268 7.56 22.42 -25.61
N ILE A 269 8.08 21.66 -24.64
CA ILE A 269 9.01 20.55 -24.90
C ILE A 269 8.21 19.35 -25.40
N LYS A 270 8.50 18.89 -26.60
CA LYS A 270 7.81 17.75 -27.22
C LYS A 270 8.23 16.42 -26.57
N VAL A 271 7.25 15.67 -26.08
CA VAL A 271 7.44 14.33 -25.54
C VAL A 271 6.75 13.33 -26.48
N PRO A 272 7.45 12.32 -27.03
CA PRO A 272 8.82 11.90 -26.70
C PRO A 272 9.94 12.53 -27.54
N GLU A 273 9.67 13.33 -28.59
CA GLU A 273 10.62 13.69 -29.63
C GLU A 273 11.84 14.49 -29.14
N GLN A 274 11.67 15.32 -28.11
CA GLN A 274 12.76 16.11 -27.51
C GLN A 274 13.14 15.59 -26.13
N LEU A 275 12.22 14.91 -25.45
CA LEU A 275 12.39 14.41 -24.10
C LEU A 275 11.57 13.14 -23.87
N SER A 276 12.21 12.02 -23.67
CA SER A 276 11.51 10.80 -23.22
C SER A 276 11.30 10.82 -21.69
N ILE A 277 10.12 10.35 -21.25
CA ILE A 277 9.79 10.29 -19.81
C ILE A 277 9.24 8.89 -19.50
N ILE A 278 9.83 8.21 -18.52
CA ILE A 278 9.35 6.93 -18.01
C ILE A 278 9.16 7.01 -16.50
N GLY A 279 8.04 6.49 -16.03
CA GLY A 279 7.70 6.39 -14.60
C GLY A 279 7.89 4.99 -14.03
N MET A 280 7.40 4.81 -12.81
CA MET A 280 7.30 3.53 -12.12
C MET A 280 6.01 3.56 -11.28
N ASP A 281 5.28 2.48 -11.23
CA ASP A 281 4.12 2.05 -10.47
C ASP A 281 3.01 1.50 -11.37
N GLY A 282 2.79 2.07 -12.55
CA GLY A 282 1.72 1.68 -13.49
C GLY A 282 0.34 2.17 -13.04
N ILE A 283 0.23 3.40 -12.51
CA ILE A 283 -1.07 3.94 -12.09
C ILE A 283 -1.93 4.33 -13.28
N PHE A 284 -3.26 4.27 -13.10
CA PHE A 284 -4.24 4.57 -14.16
C PHE A 284 -4.07 5.98 -14.76
N SER A 285 -3.73 6.97 -13.95
CA SER A 285 -3.54 8.35 -14.42
C SER A 285 -2.45 8.46 -15.51
N GLY A 286 -1.41 7.62 -15.46
CA GLY A 286 -0.38 7.56 -16.48
C GLY A 286 -0.86 6.95 -17.81
N GLU A 287 -1.88 6.09 -17.76
CA GLU A 287 -2.48 5.50 -18.97
C GLU A 287 -3.31 6.51 -19.76
N VAL A 288 -4.00 7.41 -19.06
CA VAL A 288 -4.89 8.42 -19.65
C VAL A 288 -4.22 9.79 -19.83
N SER A 289 -2.94 9.93 -19.47
CA SER A 289 -2.17 11.16 -19.75
C SER A 289 -1.89 11.32 -21.24
N TYR A 290 -1.51 12.53 -21.66
CA TYR A 290 -1.12 12.77 -23.06
C TYR A 290 0.25 13.49 -23.12
N PRO A 291 1.27 12.84 -23.76
CA PRO A 291 1.24 11.43 -24.18
C PRO A 291 1.04 10.49 -23.00
N ALA A 292 0.52 9.27 -23.26
CA ALA A 292 0.37 8.26 -22.23
C ALA A 292 1.75 7.85 -21.67
N LEU A 293 1.89 7.83 -20.33
CA LEU A 293 3.15 7.62 -19.64
C LEU A 293 3.61 6.17 -19.73
N SER A 294 4.79 5.95 -20.33
CA SER A 294 5.54 4.69 -20.22
C SER A 294 5.94 4.49 -18.77
N THR A 295 5.84 3.26 -18.26
CA THR A 295 6.07 3.00 -16.84
C THR A 295 6.54 1.58 -16.58
N VAL A 296 7.17 1.37 -15.45
CA VAL A 296 7.44 0.02 -14.91
C VAL A 296 6.34 -0.33 -13.91
N LYS A 297 5.40 -1.16 -14.35
CA LYS A 297 4.23 -1.57 -13.57
C LYS A 297 4.62 -2.49 -12.42
N LYS A 298 4.07 -2.21 -11.24
CA LYS A 298 4.11 -3.02 -10.03
C LYS A 298 2.80 -3.80 -9.84
N ASN A 299 2.90 -5.03 -9.34
CA ASN A 299 1.75 -5.92 -9.14
C ASN A 299 1.04 -5.64 -7.80
N ARG A 300 0.40 -4.49 -7.65
CA ARG A 300 -0.16 -4.00 -6.38
C ARG A 300 -1.21 -4.91 -5.76
N SER A 301 -2.20 -5.34 -6.55
CA SER A 301 -3.26 -6.23 -6.08
C SER A 301 -2.70 -7.58 -5.59
N GLU A 302 -1.73 -8.14 -6.33
CA GLU A 302 -1.07 -9.40 -5.98
C GLU A 302 -0.24 -9.28 -4.69
N ILE A 303 0.50 -8.15 -4.52
CA ILE A 303 1.20 -7.84 -3.24
C ILE A 303 0.19 -7.84 -2.11
N GLY A 304 -0.96 -7.16 -2.27
CA GLY A 304 -2.01 -7.11 -1.26
C GLY A 304 -2.52 -8.50 -0.90
N GLY A 305 -2.86 -9.32 -1.89
CA GLY A 305 -3.35 -10.68 -1.69
C GLY A 305 -2.35 -11.60 -1.01
N ILE A 306 -1.06 -11.55 -1.42
CA ILE A 306 0.01 -12.34 -0.80
C ILE A 306 0.27 -11.89 0.64
N SER A 307 0.32 -10.58 0.91
CA SER A 307 0.50 -10.05 2.27
C SER A 307 -0.62 -10.51 3.20
N ALA A 308 -1.86 -10.49 2.71
CA ALA A 308 -3.03 -10.98 3.42
C ALA A 308 -2.92 -12.50 3.71
N GLN A 309 -2.52 -13.29 2.71
CA GLN A 309 -2.35 -14.75 2.89
C GLN A 309 -1.26 -15.07 3.91
N ILE A 310 -0.10 -14.40 3.84
CA ILE A 310 0.99 -14.60 4.80
C ILE A 310 0.52 -14.26 6.21
N LEU A 311 -0.20 -13.14 6.38
CA LEU A 311 -0.73 -12.74 7.68
C LEU A 311 -1.73 -13.77 8.23
N LEU A 312 -2.66 -14.25 7.40
CA LEU A 312 -3.64 -15.30 7.78
C LEU A 312 -2.97 -16.59 8.20
N ASP A 313 -1.96 -17.03 7.46
CA ASP A 313 -1.20 -18.24 7.80
C ASP A 313 -0.47 -18.07 9.14
N LYS A 314 0.11 -16.90 9.38
CA LYS A 314 0.80 -16.56 10.64
C LYS A 314 -0.16 -16.53 11.83
N ILE A 315 -1.37 -15.98 11.66
CA ILE A 315 -2.42 -15.99 12.68
C ILE A 315 -2.85 -17.44 13.01
N LYS A 316 -3.02 -18.28 11.98
CA LYS A 316 -3.48 -19.68 12.14
C LYS A 316 -2.41 -20.62 12.74
N LYS A 317 -1.12 -20.35 12.48
CA LYS A 317 0.01 -21.21 12.87
C LYS A 317 1.19 -20.45 13.49
N PRO A 318 0.99 -19.76 14.62
CA PRO A 318 2.02 -18.87 15.16
C PRO A 318 3.27 -19.60 15.69
N LYS A 319 3.16 -20.88 16.12
CA LYS A 319 4.27 -21.64 16.73
C LYS A 319 5.27 -22.20 15.72
N ASP A 320 4.84 -22.45 14.48
CA ASP A 320 5.64 -23.07 13.42
C ASP A 320 6.00 -22.07 12.32
N TRP A 321 6.05 -20.76 12.67
CA TRP A 321 6.24 -19.72 11.69
C TRP A 321 7.72 -19.49 11.37
N SER A 322 8.05 -19.51 10.07
CA SER A 322 9.33 -19.04 9.55
C SER A 322 9.12 -17.75 8.74
N THR A 323 10.00 -16.78 8.92
CA THR A 323 9.95 -15.49 8.23
C THR A 323 9.89 -15.66 6.72
N LYS A 324 8.95 -14.98 6.07
CA LYS A 324 8.74 -15.00 4.62
C LYS A 324 9.13 -13.68 4.00
N LYS A 325 9.85 -13.74 2.89
CA LYS A 325 10.21 -12.58 2.07
C LYS A 325 9.79 -12.84 0.65
N VAL A 326 8.91 -11.99 0.13
CA VAL A 326 8.37 -12.13 -1.21
C VAL A 326 8.62 -10.84 -2.00
N LEU A 327 9.35 -10.96 -3.09
CA LEU A 327 9.55 -9.88 -4.06
C LEU A 327 8.91 -10.28 -5.38
N LEU A 328 7.93 -9.50 -5.83
CA LEU A 328 7.27 -9.70 -7.11
C LEU A 328 8.02 -8.96 -8.21
N PRO A 329 8.13 -9.54 -9.42
CA PRO A 329 8.76 -8.88 -10.54
C PRO A 329 7.95 -7.66 -10.99
N CYS A 330 8.65 -6.69 -11.58
CA CYS A 330 8.05 -5.55 -12.25
C CYS A 330 7.99 -5.80 -13.75
N LYS A 331 7.09 -5.12 -14.48
CA LYS A 331 6.91 -5.25 -15.93
C LYS A 331 6.94 -3.88 -16.60
N LEU A 332 7.75 -3.73 -17.64
CA LEU A 332 7.72 -2.57 -18.52
C LEU A 332 6.40 -2.49 -19.28
N ILE A 333 5.80 -1.32 -19.28
CA ILE A 333 4.66 -0.94 -20.11
C ILE A 333 5.07 0.26 -20.94
N GLU A 334 5.38 0.00 -22.18
CA GLU A 334 5.73 1.03 -23.16
C GLU A 334 4.47 1.75 -23.64
N ARG A 335 4.53 3.08 -23.71
CA ARG A 335 3.45 3.95 -24.19
C ARG A 335 4.05 5.11 -24.99
N GLY A 336 3.30 6.20 -25.14
CA GLY A 336 3.68 7.34 -26.00
C GLY A 336 4.71 8.31 -25.42
N SER A 337 5.14 8.18 -24.17
CA SER A 337 6.06 9.14 -23.55
C SER A 337 7.54 8.78 -23.68
N THR A 338 7.88 7.67 -24.34
CA THR A 338 9.26 7.29 -24.66
C THR A 338 9.40 7.00 -26.15
N GLY A 339 10.51 7.40 -26.74
CA GLY A 339 10.85 7.19 -28.16
C GLY A 339 12.36 7.19 -28.36
N PRO A 340 12.83 6.86 -29.57
CA PRO A 340 14.25 6.91 -29.88
C PRO A 340 14.78 8.35 -29.87
N VAL A 341 16.10 8.51 -29.62
CA VAL A 341 16.80 9.81 -29.67
C VAL A 341 16.92 10.30 -31.09
#